data_4f995d29760b6544090440815c91afcd
#
_entry.id   4f995d29760b6544090440815c91afcd
#
_cell.length_a   1.000
_cell.length_b   1.000
_cell.length_c   1.000
_cell.angle_alpha   90.00
_cell.angle_beta   90.00
_cell.angle_gamma   90.00
#
_symmetry.space_group_name_H-M   'P 1'
#
loop_
_entity.id
_entity.type
_entity.pdbx_description
1 polymer ?
#
loop_
_entity_poly.entity_id
_entity_poly.type
_entity_poly.pdbx_seq_one_letter_code
_entity_poly.pdbx_strand_id
1 'polypeptide(L)'
;DVAEQVIDAVVNVSTKQSVDLRSGGAMPQLPPGSPFEEFFEEFFKNRRGQPGQPGQNGQNGQNNQTPTPRRVNSLGSGFIVDPAGLVVTNNHVIADADEVNVILNDGTTLKAEVVGRDQRTDLALLRVKPTKPLKAVKFGDSEKLRLGEWVIAIGNPFSLGGTVTAGIVSARNRDIQSGPYDNYIQTDAAINRGNSGGP
;
A
#
# COMPACT_ATOMS: atom_id res chain seq x y z
N ASP A 1 -13.14 -14.05 -17.56
CA ASP A 1 -13.24 -13.69 -16.16
C ASP A 1 -12.74 -12.26 -15.96
N VAL A 2 -13.47 -11.43 -15.16
CA VAL A 2 -13.12 -10.01 -14.94
C VAL A 2 -11.77 -9.89 -14.24
N ALA A 3 -11.52 -10.70 -13.20
CA ALA A 3 -10.26 -10.69 -12.49
C ALA A 3 -9.07 -10.97 -13.41
N GLU A 4 -9.17 -11.98 -14.27
CA GLU A 4 -8.15 -12.34 -15.24
C GLU A 4 -7.87 -11.22 -16.26
N GLN A 5 -8.88 -10.44 -16.58
CA GLN A 5 -8.75 -9.30 -17.50
C GLN A 5 -7.98 -8.13 -16.88
N VAL A 6 -8.01 -7.95 -15.57
CA VAL A 6 -7.47 -6.77 -14.89
C VAL A 6 -6.26 -7.04 -14.01
N ILE A 7 -6.01 -8.29 -13.61
CA ILE A 7 -4.97 -8.66 -12.66
C ILE A 7 -3.56 -8.20 -13.08
N ASP A 8 -3.27 -8.20 -14.38
CA ASP A 8 -1.97 -7.73 -14.90
C ASP A 8 -1.80 -6.20 -14.81
N ALA A 9 -2.90 -5.47 -14.59
CA ALA A 9 -2.84 -4.04 -14.35
C ALA A 9 -2.65 -3.71 -12.85
N VAL A 10 -2.78 -4.71 -11.96
CA VAL A 10 -2.57 -4.53 -10.54
C VAL A 10 -1.12 -4.82 -10.18
N VAL A 11 -0.52 -3.91 -9.45
CA VAL A 11 0.92 -3.94 -9.13
C VAL A 11 1.15 -3.93 -7.62
N ASN A 12 2.31 -4.40 -7.21
CA ASN A 12 2.80 -4.17 -5.86
C ASN A 12 3.56 -2.84 -5.82
N VAL A 13 3.34 -2.07 -4.76
CA VAL A 13 4.07 -0.84 -4.46
C VAL A 13 4.95 -1.08 -3.25
N SER A 14 6.26 -1.09 -3.47
CA SER A 14 7.28 -1.30 -2.43
C SER A 14 8.01 0.01 -2.17
N THR A 15 8.15 0.37 -0.90
CA THR A 15 8.85 1.57 -0.48
C THR A 15 10.02 1.24 0.41
N LYS A 16 11.07 2.07 0.34
CA LYS A 16 12.21 2.02 1.26
C LYS A 16 12.30 3.35 1.98
N GLN A 17 12.50 3.29 3.27
CA GLN A 17 12.75 4.44 4.13
C GLN A 17 14.01 4.20 4.96
N SER A 18 14.91 5.17 4.96
CA SER A 18 16.10 5.18 5.83
C SER A 18 15.73 5.89 7.13
N VAL A 19 15.73 5.16 8.23
CA VAL A 19 15.47 5.75 9.56
C VAL A 19 16.80 6.01 10.25
N ASP A 20 17.16 7.28 10.43
CA ASP A 20 18.28 7.69 11.27
C ASP A 20 17.91 7.50 12.75
N LEU A 21 18.57 6.58 13.43
CA LEU A 21 18.36 6.29 14.86
C LEU A 21 18.81 7.42 15.81
N ARG A 22 19.37 8.51 15.28
CA ARG A 22 19.88 9.64 16.08
C ARG A 22 18.80 10.70 16.41
N SER A 23 17.75 10.81 15.67
CA SER A 23 16.58 11.61 16.03
C SER A 23 15.50 10.63 16.51
N GLY A 24 15.11 10.71 17.79
CA GLY A 24 14.08 9.87 18.39
C GLY A 24 12.84 9.89 17.49
N GLY A 25 12.79 8.93 16.58
CA GLY A 25 11.87 8.91 15.45
C GLY A 25 10.44 8.83 15.95
N ALA A 26 9.73 9.94 15.82
CA ALA A 26 8.28 9.92 15.87
C ALA A 26 7.79 8.97 14.76
N MET A 27 7.01 7.97 15.14
CA MET A 27 6.27 7.14 14.19
C MET A 27 5.48 8.05 13.25
N PRO A 28 5.36 7.69 11.96
CA PRO A 28 4.39 8.34 11.10
C PRO A 28 3.02 8.29 11.81
N GLN A 29 2.55 9.44 12.25
CA GLN A 29 1.22 9.55 12.85
C GLN A 29 0.24 9.63 11.69
N LEU A 30 -0.53 8.56 11.51
CA LEU A 30 -1.77 8.65 10.76
C LEU A 30 -2.69 9.66 11.45
N PRO A 31 -3.53 10.37 10.69
CA PRO A 31 -4.55 11.22 11.30
C PRO A 31 -5.34 10.40 12.32
N PRO A 32 -5.53 10.91 13.57
CA PRO A 32 -6.30 10.19 14.58
C PRO A 32 -7.72 9.94 14.06
N GLY A 33 -8.19 8.69 14.20
CA GLY A 33 -9.51 8.28 13.72
C GLY A 33 -9.54 7.71 12.30
N SER A 34 -8.39 7.51 11.66
CA SER A 34 -8.34 6.76 10.39
C SER A 34 -8.77 5.31 10.63
N PRO A 35 -9.68 4.73 9.80
CA PRO A 35 -10.07 3.32 9.91
C PRO A 35 -8.90 2.36 9.68
N PHE A 36 -7.77 2.88 9.24
CA PHE A 36 -6.52 2.15 9.07
C PHE A 36 -5.58 2.29 10.27
N GLU A 37 -5.92 3.09 11.31
CA GLU A 37 -5.09 3.31 12.48
C GLU A 37 -4.87 2.00 13.26
N GLU A 38 -5.93 1.24 13.53
CA GLU A 38 -5.84 -0.08 14.16
C GLU A 38 -5.02 -1.06 13.32
N PHE A 39 -5.19 -1.02 12.01
CA PHE A 39 -4.46 -1.85 11.06
C PHE A 39 -2.95 -1.54 11.06
N PHE A 40 -2.59 -0.26 11.09
CA PHE A 40 -1.19 0.16 11.16
C PHE A 40 -0.59 -0.05 12.55
N GLU A 41 -1.34 0.21 13.63
CA GLU A 41 -0.87 -0.07 14.99
C GLU A 41 -0.57 -1.56 15.18
N GLU A 42 -1.42 -2.43 14.71
CA GLU A 42 -1.21 -3.88 14.79
C GLU A 42 -0.04 -4.35 13.93
N PHE A 43 0.14 -3.76 12.74
CA PHE A 43 1.29 -4.03 11.86
C PHE A 43 2.60 -3.64 12.52
N PHE A 44 2.66 -2.52 13.22
CA PHE A 44 3.86 -2.06 13.91
C PHE A 44 4.04 -2.72 15.29
N LYS A 45 2.96 -3.08 16.00
CA LYS A 45 3.03 -3.85 17.26
C LYS A 45 3.60 -5.25 17.05
N ASN A 46 3.16 -5.97 16.03
CA ASN A 46 3.71 -7.30 15.70
C ASN A 46 5.19 -7.26 15.27
N ARG A 47 5.67 -6.12 14.82
CA ARG A 47 7.09 -5.91 14.50
C ARG A 47 7.95 -5.63 15.72
N ARG A 48 7.36 -5.22 16.87
CA ARG A 48 8.03 -5.04 18.15
C ARG A 48 8.06 -6.28 19.04
N GLY A 49 7.30 -7.30 18.73
CA GLY A 49 7.07 -8.47 19.58
C GLY A 49 7.86 -9.70 19.19
N GLN A 50 9.18 -9.66 19.20
CA GLN A 50 10.00 -10.79 19.61
C GLN A 50 11.11 -10.28 20.53
N PRO A 51 10.90 -10.31 21.86
CA PRO A 51 12.00 -10.29 22.79
C PRO A 51 12.72 -11.64 22.63
N GLY A 52 13.89 -11.60 22.02
CA GLY A 52 14.80 -12.74 22.03
C GLY A 52 15.07 -13.18 23.45
N GLN A 53 14.93 -14.47 23.71
CA GLN A 53 15.38 -15.12 24.95
C GLN A 53 16.81 -14.71 25.27
N PRO A 54 17.15 -14.43 26.54
CA PRO A 54 18.52 -14.20 26.95
C PRO A 54 19.25 -15.53 26.99
N GLY A 55 20.01 -15.80 25.95
CA GLY A 55 21.07 -16.80 25.98
C GLY A 55 22.29 -16.19 26.63
N GLN A 56 22.69 -16.75 27.80
CA GLN A 56 23.95 -16.46 28.49
C GLN A 56 25.15 -16.85 27.62
N ASN A 57 26.11 -16.03 27.55
CA ASN A 57 27.56 -16.15 27.74
C ASN A 57 28.39 -15.38 26.69
N GLY A 58 29.40 -14.67 27.19
CA GLY A 58 30.68 -14.49 26.51
C GLY A 58 31.12 -13.07 26.17
N GLN A 59 31.70 -12.42 27.12
CA GLN A 59 32.90 -11.54 27.09
C GLN A 59 33.36 -10.88 25.76
N ASN A 60 33.55 -9.56 25.91
CA ASN A 60 34.59 -8.72 25.32
C ASN A 60 34.68 -8.57 23.80
N GLY A 61 34.41 -7.36 23.37
CA GLY A 61 34.76 -6.83 22.04
C GLY A 61 34.20 -5.42 21.86
N GLN A 62 35.00 -4.40 22.25
CA GLN A 62 34.76 -3.02 21.81
C GLN A 62 34.82 -2.98 20.28
N ASN A 63 33.67 -3.09 19.62
CA ASN A 63 33.55 -2.72 18.22
C ASN A 63 32.69 -1.47 18.13
N ASN A 64 33.34 -0.37 17.79
CA ASN A 64 32.77 0.88 17.34
C ASN A 64 32.04 0.64 16.01
N GLN A 65 30.88 -0.02 16.06
CA GLN A 65 30.00 -0.15 14.90
C GLN A 65 29.12 1.10 14.83
N THR A 66 29.43 1.96 13.88
CA THR A 66 28.50 3.01 13.45
C THR A 66 27.11 2.40 13.23
N PRO A 67 26.05 2.96 13.84
CA PRO A 67 24.69 2.43 13.66
C PRO A 67 24.34 2.46 12.18
N THR A 68 24.20 1.30 11.57
CA THR A 68 23.67 1.19 10.19
C THR A 68 22.21 1.66 10.19
N PRO A 69 21.83 2.56 9.31
CA PRO A 69 20.45 3.05 9.23
C PRO A 69 19.52 1.86 8.98
N ARG A 70 18.49 1.75 9.81
CA ARG A 70 17.50 0.67 9.71
C ARG A 70 16.58 0.97 8.53
N ARG A 71 16.56 0.12 7.52
CA ARG A 71 15.65 0.25 6.39
C ARG A 71 14.29 -0.31 6.76
N VAL A 72 13.26 0.50 6.64
CA VAL A 72 11.86 0.09 6.78
C VAL A 72 11.27 -0.01 5.39
N ASN A 73 10.70 -1.16 5.07
CA ASN A 73 10.00 -1.39 3.81
C ASN A 73 8.50 -1.41 4.11
N SER A 74 7.73 -0.61 3.38
CA SER A 74 6.27 -0.71 3.34
C SER A 74 5.85 -1.38 2.05
N LEU A 75 4.77 -2.13 2.10
CA LEU A 75 4.19 -2.85 0.97
C LEU A 75 2.72 -2.50 0.85
N GLY A 76 2.30 -2.14 -0.34
CA GLY A 76 0.92 -1.90 -0.71
C GLY A 76 0.66 -2.35 -2.13
N SER A 77 -0.48 -2.00 -2.66
CA SER A 77 -0.88 -2.25 -4.03
C SER A 77 -1.04 -0.94 -4.80
N GLY A 78 -1.18 -1.06 -6.09
CA GLY A 78 -1.53 0.00 -7.01
C GLY A 78 -2.12 -0.57 -8.28
N PHE A 79 -2.58 0.29 -9.16
CA PHE A 79 -3.07 -0.16 -10.46
C PHE A 79 -2.69 0.83 -11.57
N ILE A 80 -2.45 0.26 -12.74
CA ILE A 80 -1.99 0.99 -13.93
C ILE A 80 -3.22 1.60 -14.62
N VAL A 81 -3.19 2.91 -14.87
CA VAL A 81 -4.27 3.66 -15.54
C VAL A 81 -3.90 4.13 -16.93
N ASP A 82 -2.62 4.10 -17.28
CA ASP A 82 -2.11 4.43 -18.61
C ASP A 82 -1.02 3.45 -19.01
N PRO A 83 -1.07 2.85 -20.22
CA PRO A 83 -0.06 1.91 -20.71
C PRO A 83 1.37 2.47 -20.76
N ALA A 84 1.51 3.80 -20.81
CA ALA A 84 2.81 4.49 -20.76
C ALA A 84 3.45 4.48 -19.35
N GLY A 85 2.77 3.92 -18.33
CA GLY A 85 3.32 3.71 -17.00
C GLY A 85 2.82 4.68 -15.93
N LEU A 86 1.56 5.13 -16.01
CA LEU A 86 0.94 5.81 -14.88
C LEU A 86 0.26 4.81 -13.95
N VAL A 87 0.56 4.92 -12.66
CA VAL A 87 0.08 4.02 -11.60
C VAL A 87 -0.57 4.85 -10.50
N VAL A 88 -1.76 4.45 -10.09
CA VAL A 88 -2.46 5.01 -8.94
C VAL A 88 -2.27 4.12 -7.73
N THR A 89 -2.07 4.72 -6.57
CA THR A 89 -2.01 4.06 -5.26
C THR A 89 -2.51 5.01 -4.17
N ASN A 90 -2.52 4.59 -2.92
CA ASN A 90 -2.81 5.47 -1.81
C ASN A 90 -1.58 6.29 -1.38
N ASN A 91 -1.84 7.53 -0.92
CA ASN A 91 -0.78 8.39 -0.40
C ASN A 91 -0.09 7.77 0.83
N HIS A 92 -0.84 7.15 1.74
CA HIS A 92 -0.26 6.52 2.93
C HIS A 92 0.68 5.36 2.62
N VAL A 93 0.55 4.69 1.46
CA VAL A 93 1.45 3.62 1.02
C VAL A 93 2.85 4.15 0.73
N ILE A 94 2.95 5.37 0.20
CA ILE A 94 4.22 6.02 -0.20
C ILE A 94 4.65 7.13 0.75
N ALA A 95 3.91 7.37 1.82
CA ALA A 95 4.27 8.39 2.80
C ALA A 95 5.66 8.08 3.39
N ASP A 96 6.49 9.14 3.51
CA ASP A 96 7.84 9.09 4.09
C ASP A 96 8.83 8.13 3.36
N ALA A 97 8.53 7.74 2.12
CA ALA A 97 9.39 6.90 1.32
C ALA A 97 10.52 7.70 0.66
N ASP A 98 11.76 7.24 0.83
CA ASP A 98 12.93 7.76 0.10
C ASP A 98 12.99 7.19 -1.33
N GLU A 99 12.50 5.98 -1.51
CA GLU A 99 12.46 5.27 -2.78
C GLU A 99 11.15 4.50 -2.92
N VAL A 100 10.53 4.62 -4.09
CA VAL A 100 9.31 3.90 -4.45
C VAL A 100 9.61 3.01 -5.66
N ASN A 101 9.24 1.75 -5.58
CA ASN A 101 9.33 0.78 -6.65
C ASN A 101 7.95 0.18 -6.93
N VAL A 102 7.66 -0.02 -8.19
CA VAL A 102 6.47 -0.73 -8.68
C VAL A 102 6.92 -2.09 -9.20
N ILE A 103 6.30 -3.14 -8.70
CA ILE A 103 6.58 -4.51 -9.11
C ILE A 103 5.36 -5.04 -9.86
N LEU A 104 5.56 -5.35 -11.13
CA LEU A 104 4.52 -5.87 -12.01
C LEU A 104 4.15 -7.31 -11.65
N ASN A 105 3.05 -7.81 -12.20
CA ASN A 105 2.59 -9.18 -11.96
C ASN A 105 3.58 -10.26 -12.45
N ASP A 106 4.39 -9.93 -13.45
CA ASP A 106 5.46 -10.81 -13.97
C ASP A 106 6.77 -10.75 -13.14
N GLY A 107 6.79 -10.01 -12.04
CA GLY A 107 7.95 -9.82 -11.17
C GLY A 107 8.90 -8.70 -11.60
N THR A 108 8.65 -8.04 -12.73
CA THR A 108 9.48 -6.91 -13.19
C THR A 108 9.40 -5.76 -12.21
N THR A 109 10.55 -5.30 -11.71
CA THR A 109 10.64 -4.16 -10.80
C THR A 109 11.02 -2.89 -11.57
N LEU A 110 10.21 -1.87 -11.45
CA LEU A 110 10.40 -0.57 -12.06
C LEU A 110 10.51 0.51 -10.99
N LYS A 111 11.53 1.35 -11.08
CA LYS A 111 11.64 2.53 -10.22
C LYS A 111 10.52 3.51 -10.56
N ALA A 112 9.84 4.02 -9.54
CA ALA A 112 8.75 4.95 -9.69
C ALA A 112 9.14 6.36 -9.27
N GLU A 113 8.64 7.34 -10.02
CA GLU A 113 8.69 8.76 -9.67
C GLU A 113 7.32 9.19 -9.18
N VAL A 114 7.24 9.93 -8.08
CA VAL A 114 5.98 10.49 -7.58
C VAL A 114 5.61 11.70 -8.44
N VAL A 115 4.55 11.58 -9.23
CA VAL A 115 4.03 12.67 -10.07
C VAL A 115 3.24 13.67 -9.23
N GLY A 116 2.45 13.16 -8.29
CA GLY A 116 1.65 13.96 -7.38
C GLY A 116 1.04 13.10 -6.28
N ARG A 117 0.65 13.75 -5.22
CA ARG A 117 -0.05 13.13 -4.10
C ARG A 117 -1.00 14.11 -3.45
N ASP A 118 -2.09 13.59 -2.96
CA ASP A 118 -3.06 14.35 -2.17
C ASP A 118 -3.36 13.59 -0.87
N GLN A 119 -2.96 14.21 0.23
CA GLN A 119 -3.13 13.67 1.57
C GLN A 119 -4.60 13.67 2.01
N ARG A 120 -5.41 14.59 1.48
CA ARG A 120 -6.82 14.75 1.86
C ARG A 120 -7.72 13.66 1.28
N THR A 121 -7.40 13.21 0.06
CA THR A 121 -8.09 12.11 -0.63
C THR A 121 -7.36 10.78 -0.48
N ASP A 122 -6.17 10.80 0.16
CA ASP A 122 -5.28 9.65 0.28
C ASP A 122 -4.91 9.01 -1.06
N LEU A 123 -4.73 9.82 -2.10
CA LEU A 123 -4.33 9.38 -3.43
C LEU A 123 -2.89 9.78 -3.75
N ALA A 124 -2.23 8.93 -4.52
CA ALA A 124 -0.93 9.21 -5.12
C ALA A 124 -0.87 8.70 -6.56
N LEU A 125 -0.20 9.47 -7.41
CA LEU A 125 0.08 9.14 -8.79
C LEU A 125 1.57 8.94 -8.97
N LEU A 126 1.93 7.78 -9.49
CA LEU A 126 3.31 7.38 -9.76
C LEU A 126 3.52 7.26 -11.27
N ARG A 127 4.77 7.45 -11.69
CA ARG A 127 5.23 7.22 -13.06
C ARG A 127 6.36 6.22 -13.06
N VAL A 128 6.22 5.20 -13.89
CA VAL A 128 7.28 4.24 -14.19
C VAL A 128 7.65 4.33 -15.68
N LYS A 129 8.82 3.82 -16.04
CA LYS A 129 9.30 3.77 -17.43
C LYS A 129 9.36 2.31 -17.88
N PRO A 130 8.25 1.76 -18.40
CA PRO A 130 8.24 0.39 -18.89
C PRO A 130 8.93 0.29 -20.26
N THR A 131 9.48 -0.88 -20.56
CA THR A 131 10.10 -1.17 -21.87
C THR A 131 9.08 -1.53 -22.96
N LYS A 132 7.87 -1.88 -22.56
CA LYS A 132 6.72 -2.19 -23.44
C LYS A 132 5.45 -1.61 -22.84
N PRO A 133 4.41 -1.31 -23.64
CA PRO A 133 3.13 -0.84 -23.12
C PRO A 133 2.57 -1.80 -22.07
N LEU A 134 2.09 -1.24 -20.98
CA LEU A 134 1.51 -2.00 -19.88
C LEU A 134 0.01 -2.18 -20.07
N LYS A 135 -0.56 -3.20 -19.45
CA LYS A 135 -2.00 -3.35 -19.34
C LYS A 135 -2.53 -2.32 -18.35
N ALA A 136 -3.57 -1.60 -18.74
CA ALA A 136 -4.16 -0.54 -17.92
C ALA A 136 -5.65 -0.78 -17.73
N VAL A 137 -6.20 -0.31 -16.63
CA VAL A 137 -7.63 -0.28 -16.33
C VAL A 137 -8.16 1.14 -16.45
N LYS A 138 -9.46 1.26 -16.64
CA LYS A 138 -10.18 2.54 -16.70
C LYS A 138 -10.94 2.75 -15.40
N PHE A 139 -11.05 4.00 -14.96
CA PHE A 139 -11.97 4.36 -13.90
C PHE A 139 -13.41 4.11 -14.30
N GLY A 140 -14.16 3.52 -13.41
CA GLY A 140 -15.61 3.42 -13.50
C GLY A 140 -16.30 4.66 -12.95
N ASP A 141 -17.60 4.74 -13.16
CA ASP A 141 -18.45 5.77 -12.59
C ASP A 141 -19.09 5.23 -11.30
N SER A 142 -18.48 5.58 -10.15
CA SER A 142 -18.95 5.10 -8.85
C SER A 142 -20.35 5.60 -8.48
N GLU A 143 -20.81 6.69 -9.09
CA GLU A 143 -22.18 7.19 -8.86
C GLU A 143 -23.26 6.25 -9.41
N LYS A 144 -22.90 5.42 -10.38
CA LYS A 144 -23.79 4.43 -10.97
C LYS A 144 -23.86 3.10 -10.24
N LEU A 145 -22.97 2.86 -9.29
CA LEU A 145 -23.00 1.64 -8.48
C LEU A 145 -24.29 1.52 -7.67
N ARG A 146 -24.88 0.33 -7.68
CA ARG A 146 -26.12 0.02 -6.97
C ARG A 146 -25.85 -0.92 -5.80
N LEU A 147 -26.68 -0.81 -4.76
CA LEU A 147 -26.67 -1.77 -3.67
C LEU A 147 -26.91 -3.19 -4.20
N GLY A 148 -26.16 -4.15 -3.71
CA GLY A 148 -26.22 -5.55 -4.12
C GLY A 148 -25.45 -5.88 -5.40
N GLU A 149 -24.85 -4.91 -6.09
CA GLU A 149 -23.98 -5.22 -7.23
C GLU A 149 -22.70 -5.91 -6.79
N TRP A 150 -22.27 -6.90 -7.56
CA TRP A 150 -21.02 -7.61 -7.34
C TRP A 150 -19.82 -6.71 -7.57
N VAL A 151 -18.89 -6.76 -6.64
CA VAL A 151 -17.59 -6.09 -6.74
C VAL A 151 -16.47 -7.07 -6.43
N ILE A 152 -15.30 -6.80 -6.97
CA ILE A 152 -14.05 -7.51 -6.63
C ILE A 152 -13.03 -6.50 -6.12
N ALA A 153 -12.28 -6.89 -5.11
CA ALA A 153 -11.13 -6.14 -4.65
C ALA A 153 -9.86 -6.93 -5.01
N ILE A 154 -8.90 -6.25 -5.64
CA ILE A 154 -7.69 -6.88 -6.10
C ILE A 154 -6.48 -6.16 -5.50
N GLY A 155 -5.59 -6.93 -4.88
CA GLY A 155 -4.32 -6.44 -4.39
C GLY A 155 -3.17 -7.35 -4.83
N ASN A 156 -1.96 -6.84 -4.72
CA ASN A 156 -0.73 -7.61 -4.95
C ASN A 156 0.31 -7.34 -3.85
N PRO A 157 0.00 -7.67 -2.58
CA PRO A 157 0.79 -7.25 -1.43
C PRO A 157 2.21 -7.85 -1.39
N PHE A 158 2.45 -8.99 -2.02
CA PHE A 158 3.72 -9.72 -1.89
C PHE A 158 4.39 -10.04 -3.22
N SER A 159 3.88 -9.52 -4.33
CA SER A 159 4.36 -9.86 -5.69
C SER A 159 4.35 -11.37 -5.99
N LEU A 160 3.50 -12.12 -5.29
CA LEU A 160 3.33 -13.57 -5.44
C LEU A 160 2.13 -13.95 -6.32
N GLY A 161 1.62 -12.99 -7.07
CA GLY A 161 0.35 -13.06 -7.76
C GLY A 161 -0.73 -12.26 -7.01
N GLY A 162 -1.67 -11.72 -7.77
CA GLY A 162 -2.73 -10.89 -7.19
C GLY A 162 -3.63 -11.66 -6.22
N THR A 163 -4.05 -11.01 -5.16
CA THR A 163 -5.10 -11.50 -4.27
C THR A 163 -6.42 -10.92 -4.75
N VAL A 164 -7.41 -11.77 -4.99
CA VAL A 164 -8.73 -11.37 -5.45
C VAL A 164 -9.76 -11.81 -4.40
N THR A 165 -10.58 -10.86 -3.96
CA THR A 165 -11.75 -11.13 -3.12
C THR A 165 -13.00 -10.60 -3.82
N ALA A 166 -14.16 -11.19 -3.54
CA ALA A 166 -15.43 -10.80 -4.13
C ALA A 166 -16.48 -10.59 -3.04
N GLY A 167 -17.37 -9.66 -3.29
CA GLY A 167 -18.49 -9.35 -2.43
C GLY A 167 -19.50 -8.48 -3.18
N ILE A 168 -20.37 -7.82 -2.44
CA ILE A 168 -21.38 -6.92 -2.98
C ILE A 168 -21.22 -5.51 -2.41
N VAL A 169 -21.78 -4.54 -3.09
CA VAL A 169 -21.98 -3.19 -2.53
C VAL A 169 -23.02 -3.27 -1.41
N SER A 170 -22.57 -3.18 -0.16
CA SER A 170 -23.43 -3.29 1.03
C SER A 170 -24.04 -1.94 1.43
N ALA A 171 -23.31 -0.82 1.19
CA ALA A 171 -23.81 0.53 1.39
C ALA A 171 -23.03 1.53 0.52
N ARG A 172 -23.60 2.72 0.34
CA ARG A 172 -22.98 3.84 -0.37
C ARG A 172 -23.04 5.10 0.48
N ASN A 173 -22.23 6.08 0.11
CA ASN A 173 -22.21 7.41 0.75
C ASN A 173 -21.97 7.32 2.27
N ARG A 174 -21.08 6.39 2.69
CA ARG A 174 -20.72 6.27 4.09
C ARG A 174 -19.74 7.36 4.48
N ASP A 175 -20.14 8.18 5.42
CA ASP A 175 -19.28 9.09 6.16
C ASP A 175 -18.77 8.33 7.40
N ILE A 176 -17.46 8.10 7.47
CA ILE A 176 -16.81 7.43 8.61
C ILE A 176 -15.97 8.41 9.43
N GLN A 177 -16.12 9.70 9.18
CA GLN A 177 -15.43 10.79 9.88
C GLN A 177 -13.90 10.73 9.77
N SER A 178 -13.40 10.19 8.66
CA SER A 178 -11.96 10.11 8.38
C SER A 178 -11.43 11.34 7.65
N GLY A 179 -12.30 12.15 7.04
CA GLY A 179 -11.90 13.36 6.32
C GLY A 179 -13.04 14.14 5.67
N PRO A 180 -12.72 15.29 5.06
CA PRO A 180 -13.73 16.18 4.49
C PRO A 180 -14.37 15.67 3.20
N TYR A 181 -13.87 14.59 2.63
CA TYR A 181 -14.35 13.99 1.38
C TYR A 181 -14.89 12.57 1.57
N ASP A 182 -15.38 12.27 2.77
CA ASP A 182 -15.91 10.95 3.07
C ASP A 182 -17.15 10.63 2.24
N ASN A 183 -16.98 9.72 1.30
CA ASN A 183 -18.03 9.17 0.47
C ASN A 183 -17.67 7.71 0.13
N TYR A 184 -17.63 6.88 1.19
CA TYR A 184 -17.15 5.51 1.07
C TYR A 184 -18.23 4.56 0.53
N ILE A 185 -17.76 3.61 -0.27
CA ILE A 185 -18.54 2.44 -0.68
C ILE A 185 -18.21 1.33 0.32
N GLN A 186 -19.23 0.82 1.01
CA GLN A 186 -19.09 -0.33 1.88
C GLN A 186 -19.29 -1.61 1.06
N THR A 187 -18.41 -2.59 1.28
CA THR A 187 -18.51 -3.92 0.67
C THR A 187 -18.24 -4.99 1.72
N ASP A 188 -18.73 -6.18 1.52
CA ASP A 188 -18.40 -7.40 2.26
C ASP A 188 -17.28 -8.22 1.60
N ALA A 189 -16.76 -7.77 0.45
CA ALA A 189 -15.51 -8.30 -0.09
C ALA A 189 -14.40 -8.14 0.94
N ALA A 190 -13.67 -9.21 1.25
CA ALA A 190 -12.62 -9.18 2.26
C ALA A 190 -11.49 -8.24 1.84
N ILE A 191 -11.24 -7.21 2.64
CA ILE A 191 -10.09 -6.31 2.48
C ILE A 191 -8.97 -6.81 3.38
N ASN A 192 -7.91 -7.29 2.77
CA ASN A 192 -6.76 -7.87 3.45
C ASN A 192 -5.56 -6.91 3.48
N ARG A 193 -4.58 -7.22 4.34
CA ARG A 193 -3.33 -6.46 4.40
C ARG A 193 -2.64 -6.42 3.04
N GLY A 194 -2.25 -5.21 2.63
CA GLY A 194 -1.58 -4.97 1.35
C GLY A 194 -2.51 -4.72 0.17
N ASN A 195 -3.84 -4.80 0.33
CA ASN A 195 -4.79 -4.37 -0.70
C ASN A 195 -4.86 -2.84 -0.85
N SER A 196 -4.37 -2.09 0.17
CA SER A 196 -4.33 -0.62 0.12
C SER A 196 -3.69 -0.12 -1.16
N GLY A 197 -4.39 0.72 -1.90
CA GLY A 197 -4.00 1.24 -3.21
C GLY A 197 -4.39 0.36 -4.40
N GLY A 198 -4.92 -0.84 -4.20
CA GLY A 198 -5.49 -1.68 -5.25
C GLY A 198 -6.88 -1.21 -5.70
N PRO A 199 -7.34 -1.67 -6.88
CA PRO A 199 -8.67 -1.38 -7.41
C PRO A 199 -9.75 -2.26 -6.78
#